data_c67b48f3560eb11eb46269ce7270e307
#
_entry.id   c67b48f3560eb11eb46269ce7270e307
#
_cell.length_a   1.000
_cell.length_b   1.000
_cell.length_c   1.000
_cell.angle_alpha   90.00
_cell.angle_beta   90.00
_cell.angle_gamma   90.00
#
_symmetry.space_group_name_H-M   'P 1'
#
loop_
_entity.id
_entity.type
_entity.pdbx_description
1 polymer ?
#
loop_
_entity_poly.entity_id
_entity_poly.type
_entity_poly.pdbx_seq_one_letter_code
_entity_poly.pdbx_strand_id
1 'polypeptide(L)'
;MKMLLITGVTGFLGGAVLEKILTSDQSVKLLLLARAGDPQSGLERVQENMRKFNVSEEKLASLSVENILIGDLSQPEAFLNDPRLNQVTHVVNCAAVASFGNNPLIWKVNVDGTLALARRMEQVTGLQRFLHVGTAMSCTPEQDSLVAESAEFRENAEHLVEYTYSKSTIEKLMRQECPDLPLLIARPSIVVGHTRHGCTPSSSIFWVFSMGPDAAKVYVFNGRPDRRSAGGLLRRRAVNAARQQRASG
;
A
#
# COMPACT_ATOMS: atom_id res chain seq x y z
N MET A 1 -9.05 -17.40 17.74
CA MET A 1 -8.79 -15.98 18.01
C MET A 1 -8.05 -15.41 16.80
N LYS A 2 -8.43 -14.23 16.29
CA LYS A 2 -7.78 -13.65 15.12
C LYS A 2 -6.41 -13.10 15.49
N MET A 3 -5.38 -13.44 14.68
CA MET A 3 -4.05 -12.83 14.76
C MET A 3 -3.72 -12.20 13.40
N LEU A 4 -3.44 -10.92 13.41
CA LEU A 4 -3.21 -10.12 12.21
C LEU A 4 -1.75 -9.69 12.11
N LEU A 5 -1.09 -10.09 11.04
CA LEU A 5 0.21 -9.57 10.64
C LEU A 5 0.01 -8.33 9.76
N ILE A 6 0.63 -7.21 10.13
CA ILE A 6 0.67 -6.00 9.30
C ILE A 6 2.11 -5.70 8.91
N THR A 7 2.39 -5.61 7.62
CA THR A 7 3.65 -5.08 7.10
C THR A 7 3.49 -3.63 6.67
N GLY A 8 4.58 -2.87 6.67
CA GLY A 8 4.53 -1.44 6.33
C GLY A 8 3.76 -0.58 7.35
N VAL A 9 3.66 -1.05 8.59
CA VAL A 9 2.91 -0.41 9.70
C VAL A 9 3.42 0.98 10.06
N THR A 10 4.68 1.28 9.78
CA THR A 10 5.28 2.63 9.96
C THR A 10 5.05 3.54 8.75
N GLY A 11 4.41 3.04 7.69
CA GLY A 11 3.96 3.82 6.54
C GLY A 11 2.53 4.31 6.69
N PHE A 12 2.04 5.03 5.66
CA PHE A 12 0.71 5.64 5.71
C PHE A 12 -0.43 4.61 5.70
N LEU A 13 -0.46 3.70 4.72
CA LEU A 13 -1.56 2.72 4.60
C LEU A 13 -1.57 1.71 5.74
N GLY A 14 -0.41 1.13 6.06
CA GLY A 14 -0.30 0.21 7.20
C GLY A 14 -0.65 0.89 8.54
N GLY A 15 -0.25 2.17 8.69
CA GLY A 15 -0.61 3.00 9.83
C GLY A 15 -2.12 3.24 9.92
N ALA A 16 -2.79 3.58 8.82
CA ALA A 16 -4.23 3.78 8.78
C ALA A 16 -5.01 2.49 9.12
N VAL A 17 -4.51 1.32 8.69
CA VAL A 17 -5.07 0.02 9.07
C VAL A 17 -4.94 -0.20 10.58
N LEU A 18 -3.74 0.04 11.13
CA LEU A 18 -3.51 -0.11 12.57
C LEU A 18 -4.36 0.88 13.39
N GLU A 19 -4.43 2.16 12.98
CA GLU A 19 -5.30 3.16 13.61
C GLU A 19 -6.75 2.65 13.67
N LYS A 20 -7.27 2.15 12.57
CA LYS A 20 -8.64 1.65 12.51
C LYS A 20 -8.88 0.48 13.46
N ILE A 21 -7.91 -0.40 13.63
CA ILE A 21 -8.00 -1.54 14.55
C ILE A 21 -7.95 -1.06 16.01
N LEU A 22 -6.99 -0.20 16.36
CA LEU A 22 -6.84 0.33 17.72
C LEU A 22 -8.05 1.18 18.17
N THR A 23 -8.76 1.77 17.20
CA THR A 23 -9.96 2.59 17.48
C THR A 23 -11.27 1.82 17.38
N SER A 24 -11.24 0.54 16.99
CA SER A 24 -12.41 -0.34 16.94
C SER A 24 -12.50 -1.18 18.22
N ASP A 25 -13.72 -1.67 18.53
CA ASP A 25 -13.98 -2.56 19.67
C ASP A 25 -13.62 -4.04 19.37
N GLN A 26 -12.87 -4.31 18.31
CA GLN A 26 -12.50 -5.66 17.92
C GLN A 26 -11.28 -6.15 18.70
N SER A 27 -11.40 -7.32 19.33
CA SER A 27 -10.28 -8.01 19.95
C SER A 27 -9.49 -8.78 18.87
N VAL A 28 -8.34 -8.24 18.47
CA VAL A 28 -7.43 -8.84 17.49
C VAL A 28 -6.01 -8.84 18.08
N LYS A 29 -5.34 -10.00 18.06
CA LYS A 29 -3.90 -10.04 18.34
C LYS A 29 -3.14 -9.45 17.15
N LEU A 30 -2.17 -8.60 17.44
CA LEU A 30 -1.38 -7.90 16.44
C LEU A 30 0.05 -8.45 16.39
N LEU A 31 0.56 -8.62 15.18
CA LEU A 31 1.96 -8.82 14.87
C LEU A 31 2.37 -7.77 13.83
N LEU A 32 3.30 -6.89 14.17
CA LEU A 32 3.61 -5.68 13.42
C LEU A 32 5.04 -5.78 12.90
N LEU A 33 5.21 -5.99 11.59
CA LEU A 33 6.54 -6.05 10.99
C LEU A 33 7.12 -4.63 10.91
N ALA A 34 8.17 -4.38 11.67
CA ALA A 34 8.85 -3.10 11.76
C ALA A 34 10.36 -3.24 11.54
N ARG A 35 10.94 -2.30 10.81
CA ARG A 35 12.38 -2.19 10.63
C ARG A 35 12.98 -1.46 11.83
N ALA A 36 13.71 -2.17 12.68
CA ALA A 36 14.38 -1.60 13.85
C ALA A 36 15.54 -2.53 14.27
N GLY A 37 16.40 -2.04 15.15
CA GLY A 37 17.49 -2.84 15.69
C GLY A 37 17.05 -3.79 16.80
N ASP A 38 15.95 -3.46 17.48
CA ASP A 38 15.38 -4.21 18.60
C ASP A 38 13.86 -3.96 18.73
N PRO A 39 13.11 -4.82 19.48
CA PRO A 39 11.67 -4.68 19.61
C PRO A 39 11.21 -3.37 20.26
N GLN A 40 11.98 -2.80 21.18
CA GLN A 40 11.63 -1.55 21.83
C GLN A 40 11.67 -0.37 20.84
N SER A 41 12.74 -0.24 20.08
CA SER A 41 12.87 0.76 19.01
C SER A 41 11.78 0.56 17.93
N GLY A 42 11.41 -0.68 17.66
CA GLY A 42 10.31 -1.02 16.74
C GLY A 42 8.97 -0.50 17.25
N LEU A 43 8.68 -0.72 18.54
CA LEU A 43 7.46 -0.24 19.21
C LEU A 43 7.38 1.29 19.19
N GLU A 44 8.45 1.97 19.56
CA GLU A 44 8.53 3.44 19.55
C GLU A 44 8.23 4.02 18.18
N ARG A 45 8.80 3.46 17.11
CA ARG A 45 8.51 3.86 15.73
C ARG A 45 7.05 3.66 15.32
N VAL A 46 6.44 2.56 15.76
CA VAL A 46 5.02 2.30 15.49
C VAL A 46 4.17 3.31 16.25
N GLN A 47 4.42 3.53 17.53
CA GLN A 47 3.69 4.50 18.35
C GLN A 47 3.86 5.93 17.82
N GLU A 48 5.06 6.33 17.40
CA GLU A 48 5.29 7.63 16.78
C GLU A 48 4.46 7.81 15.50
N ASN A 49 4.37 6.76 14.67
CA ASN A 49 3.51 6.80 13.48
C ASN A 49 2.02 6.93 13.87
N MET A 50 1.57 6.22 14.90
CA MET A 50 0.18 6.29 15.38
C MET A 50 -0.19 7.65 15.94
N ARG A 51 0.73 8.37 16.58
CA ARG A 51 0.50 9.77 17.02
C ARG A 51 0.17 10.70 15.83
N LYS A 52 0.74 10.45 14.65
CA LYS A 52 0.38 11.18 13.41
C LYS A 52 -1.08 10.92 12.97
N PHE A 53 -1.64 9.78 13.38
CA PHE A 53 -3.04 9.43 13.18
C PHE A 53 -3.95 9.82 14.37
N ASN A 54 -3.46 10.64 15.28
CA ASN A 54 -4.18 11.11 16.49
C ASN A 54 -4.72 9.95 17.36
N VAL A 55 -4.02 8.83 17.41
CA VAL A 55 -4.34 7.73 18.35
C VAL A 55 -3.94 8.15 19.75
N SER A 56 -4.85 7.98 20.74
CA SER A 56 -4.62 8.38 22.11
C SER A 56 -3.54 7.54 22.80
N GLU A 57 -2.81 8.13 23.76
CA GLU A 57 -1.76 7.42 24.52
C GLU A 57 -2.32 6.20 25.26
N GLU A 58 -3.58 6.23 25.73
CA GLU A 58 -4.26 5.08 26.33
C GLU A 58 -4.31 3.89 25.36
N LYS A 59 -4.66 4.14 24.10
CA LYS A 59 -4.70 3.10 23.06
C LYS A 59 -3.30 2.67 22.63
N LEU A 60 -2.34 3.58 22.62
CA LEU A 60 -0.93 3.26 22.36
C LEU A 60 -0.33 2.37 23.45
N ALA A 61 -0.74 2.54 24.72
CA ALA A 61 -0.32 1.69 25.83
C ALA A 61 -0.79 0.24 25.72
N SER A 62 -1.76 -0.06 24.86
CA SER A 62 -2.17 -1.45 24.55
C SER A 62 -1.18 -2.19 23.65
N LEU A 63 -0.27 -1.48 22.99
CA LEU A 63 0.81 -2.06 22.21
C LEU A 63 2.03 -2.31 23.10
N SER A 64 2.67 -3.45 22.91
CA SER A 64 3.88 -3.86 23.61
C SER A 64 4.94 -4.40 22.65
N VAL A 65 6.12 -4.66 23.15
CA VAL A 65 7.20 -5.30 22.38
C VAL A 65 6.81 -6.67 21.82
N GLU A 66 5.88 -7.35 22.47
CA GLU A 66 5.34 -8.65 22.01
C GLU A 66 4.57 -8.53 20.68
N ASN A 67 4.06 -7.34 20.37
CA ASN A 67 3.41 -7.08 19.10
C ASN A 67 4.40 -6.84 17.96
N ILE A 68 5.68 -6.63 18.27
CA ILE A 68 6.68 -6.25 17.26
C ILE A 68 7.39 -7.49 16.71
N LEU A 69 7.39 -7.59 15.38
CA LEU A 69 8.23 -8.48 14.61
C LEU A 69 9.31 -7.64 13.93
N ILE A 70 10.56 -7.84 14.33
CA ILE A 70 11.68 -7.12 13.71
C ILE A 70 12.02 -7.76 12.37
N GLY A 71 12.07 -6.96 11.31
CA GLY A 71 12.46 -7.44 9.99
C GLY A 71 12.27 -6.41 8.89
N ASP A 72 12.83 -6.75 7.73
CA ASP A 72 12.72 -5.99 6.49
C ASP A 72 12.46 -6.95 5.33
N LEU A 73 11.51 -6.65 4.46
CA LEU A 73 11.26 -7.45 3.26
C LEU A 73 12.46 -7.49 2.29
N SER A 74 13.43 -6.59 2.43
CA SER A 74 14.69 -6.70 1.69
C SER A 74 15.63 -7.81 2.21
N GLN A 75 15.34 -8.35 3.41
CA GLN A 75 16.08 -9.43 4.06
C GLN A 75 15.08 -10.37 4.77
N PRO A 76 14.19 -11.05 4.02
CA PRO A 76 13.06 -11.77 4.59
C PRO A 76 13.49 -12.95 5.49
N GLU A 77 14.62 -13.56 5.23
CA GLU A 77 15.20 -14.65 6.03
C GLU A 77 15.38 -14.28 7.50
N ALA A 78 15.57 -13.00 7.81
CA ALA A 78 15.77 -12.53 9.18
C ALA A 78 14.53 -12.71 10.09
N PHE A 79 13.33 -12.79 9.51
CA PHE A 79 12.10 -12.87 10.31
C PHE A 79 11.14 -14.00 9.91
N LEU A 80 11.29 -14.62 8.73
CA LEU A 80 10.36 -15.65 8.26
C LEU A 80 10.34 -16.92 9.12
N ASN A 81 11.37 -17.12 9.95
CA ASN A 81 11.45 -18.25 10.89
C ASN A 81 10.84 -17.95 12.27
N ASP A 82 10.30 -16.75 12.50
CA ASP A 82 9.66 -16.41 13.78
C ASP A 82 8.45 -17.33 14.03
N PRO A 83 8.41 -18.06 15.16
CA PRO A 83 7.35 -19.04 15.43
C PRO A 83 5.96 -18.40 15.57
N ARG A 84 5.86 -17.10 15.87
CA ARG A 84 4.60 -16.36 15.95
C ARG A 84 3.86 -16.32 14.61
N LEU A 85 4.58 -16.43 13.49
CA LEU A 85 3.98 -16.49 12.15
C LEU A 85 3.04 -17.69 11.98
N ASN A 86 3.29 -18.81 12.69
CA ASN A 86 2.41 -19.98 12.62
C ASN A 86 1.01 -19.75 13.22
N GLN A 87 0.83 -18.69 14.00
CA GLN A 87 -0.44 -18.33 14.63
C GLN A 87 -1.21 -17.27 13.83
N VAL A 88 -0.60 -16.73 12.77
CA VAL A 88 -1.21 -15.68 11.96
C VAL A 88 -2.40 -16.25 11.17
N THR A 89 -3.53 -15.58 11.31
CA THR A 89 -4.76 -15.93 10.57
C THR A 89 -5.05 -14.97 9.43
N HIS A 90 -4.53 -13.75 9.51
CA HIS A 90 -4.74 -12.71 8.50
C HIS A 90 -3.46 -11.93 8.28
N VAL A 91 -3.19 -11.57 7.05
CA VAL A 91 -2.07 -10.69 6.67
C VAL A 91 -2.62 -9.46 5.96
N VAL A 92 -2.10 -8.29 6.31
CA VAL A 92 -2.24 -7.05 5.53
C VAL A 92 -0.85 -6.59 5.12
N ASN A 93 -0.51 -6.85 3.86
CA ASN A 93 0.80 -6.51 3.31
C ASN A 93 0.76 -5.16 2.61
N CYS A 94 1.14 -4.11 3.36
CA CYS A 94 1.24 -2.72 2.88
C CYS A 94 2.69 -2.30 2.58
N ALA A 95 3.68 -3.09 2.99
CA ALA A 95 5.08 -2.73 2.79
C ALA A 95 5.42 -2.70 1.30
N ALA A 96 6.01 -1.60 0.86
CA ALA A 96 6.53 -1.43 -0.49
C ALA A 96 7.53 -0.27 -0.55
N VAL A 97 8.42 -0.33 -1.52
CA VAL A 97 9.21 0.82 -1.97
C VAL A 97 8.43 1.50 -3.09
N ALA A 98 7.81 2.64 -2.78
CA ALA A 98 7.05 3.46 -3.71
C ALA A 98 7.96 4.57 -4.26
N SER A 99 8.81 4.25 -5.22
CA SER A 99 9.71 5.20 -5.88
C SER A 99 9.42 5.23 -7.38
N PHE A 100 9.38 6.43 -7.96
CA PHE A 100 9.23 6.63 -9.39
C PHE A 100 10.58 6.81 -10.10
N GLY A 101 11.66 6.91 -9.35
CA GLY A 101 13.03 6.89 -9.84
C GLY A 101 13.65 5.50 -9.77
N ASN A 102 14.88 5.39 -10.30
CA ASN A 102 15.65 4.16 -10.21
C ASN A 102 16.04 3.91 -8.73
N ASN A 103 15.47 2.85 -8.15
CA ASN A 103 15.76 2.42 -6.79
C ASN A 103 15.91 0.89 -6.75
N PRO A 104 17.12 0.37 -6.50
CA PRO A 104 17.39 -1.07 -6.53
C PRO A 104 16.59 -1.88 -5.50
N LEU A 105 16.04 -1.23 -4.47
CA LEU A 105 15.20 -1.89 -3.47
C LEU A 105 13.78 -2.17 -3.97
N ILE A 106 13.34 -1.60 -5.10
CA ILE A 106 11.99 -1.84 -5.64
C ILE A 106 11.78 -3.34 -5.84
N TRP A 107 12.63 -4.00 -6.61
CA TRP A 107 12.50 -5.42 -6.88
C TRP A 107 12.71 -6.26 -5.63
N LYS A 108 13.75 -5.95 -4.87
CA LYS A 108 14.11 -6.69 -3.65
C LYS A 108 12.99 -6.72 -2.60
N VAL A 109 12.29 -5.60 -2.42
CA VAL A 109 11.20 -5.47 -1.42
C VAL A 109 9.84 -5.85 -2.02
N ASN A 110 9.51 -5.24 -3.19
CA ASN A 110 8.16 -5.38 -3.73
C ASN A 110 7.91 -6.76 -4.35
N VAL A 111 8.95 -7.40 -4.87
CA VAL A 111 8.84 -8.71 -5.53
C VAL A 111 9.43 -9.80 -4.64
N ASP A 112 10.76 -9.85 -4.48
CA ASP A 112 11.43 -10.99 -3.86
C ASP A 112 10.99 -11.18 -2.40
N GLY A 113 11.06 -10.14 -1.59
CA GLY A 113 10.69 -10.21 -0.19
C GLY A 113 9.20 -10.43 0.04
N THR A 114 8.35 -9.82 -0.81
CA THR A 114 6.90 -10.05 -0.75
C THR A 114 6.54 -11.48 -1.14
N LEU A 115 7.18 -12.04 -2.18
CA LEU A 115 6.97 -13.42 -2.60
C LEU A 115 7.46 -14.41 -1.52
N ALA A 116 8.61 -14.15 -0.91
CA ALA A 116 9.12 -14.96 0.19
C ALA A 116 8.14 -14.99 1.38
N LEU A 117 7.59 -13.84 1.74
CA LEU A 117 6.53 -13.75 2.75
C LEU A 117 5.27 -14.53 2.33
N ALA A 118 4.83 -14.39 1.08
CA ALA A 118 3.65 -15.10 0.56
C ALA A 118 3.83 -16.62 0.65
N ARG A 119 4.95 -17.16 0.18
CA ARG A 119 5.31 -18.59 0.27
C ARG A 119 5.36 -19.09 1.71
N ARG A 120 5.91 -18.29 2.62
CA ARG A 120 5.93 -18.63 4.04
C ARG A 120 4.54 -18.67 4.65
N MET A 121 3.69 -17.72 4.28
CA MET A 121 2.32 -17.64 4.82
C MET A 121 1.39 -18.70 4.23
N GLU A 122 1.59 -19.11 2.99
CA GLU A 122 0.85 -20.24 2.39
C GLU A 122 1.00 -21.53 3.19
N GLN A 123 2.15 -21.75 3.84
CA GLN A 123 2.42 -22.90 4.68
C GLN A 123 1.70 -22.88 6.05
N VAL A 124 1.07 -21.75 6.40
CA VAL A 124 0.38 -21.58 7.68
C VAL A 124 -1.05 -22.11 7.58
N THR A 125 -1.30 -23.28 8.14
CA THR A 125 -2.57 -24.01 8.07
C THR A 125 -3.78 -23.20 8.55
N GLY A 126 -3.56 -22.25 9.49
CA GLY A 126 -4.61 -21.39 10.05
C GLY A 126 -4.85 -20.08 9.28
N LEU A 127 -4.13 -19.84 8.19
CA LEU A 127 -4.26 -18.60 7.43
C LEU A 127 -5.61 -18.56 6.70
N GLN A 128 -6.37 -17.51 6.96
CA GLN A 128 -7.70 -17.29 6.36
C GLN A 128 -7.70 -16.24 5.26
N ARG A 129 -6.78 -15.27 5.30
CA ARG A 129 -6.70 -14.19 4.33
C ARG A 129 -5.29 -13.59 4.25
N PHE A 130 -4.82 -13.40 3.04
CA PHE A 130 -3.62 -12.62 2.73
C PHE A 130 -4.03 -11.45 1.83
N LEU A 131 -4.16 -10.25 2.42
CA LEU A 131 -4.45 -9.02 1.67
C LEU A 131 -3.13 -8.40 1.21
N HIS A 132 -2.90 -8.34 -0.09
CA HIS A 132 -1.81 -7.58 -0.69
C HIS A 132 -2.29 -6.23 -1.21
N VAL A 133 -1.59 -5.17 -0.83
CA VAL A 133 -1.87 -3.82 -1.34
C VAL A 133 -1.03 -3.57 -2.60
N GLY A 134 -1.69 -3.66 -3.74
CA GLY A 134 -1.17 -3.31 -5.05
C GLY A 134 -1.37 -1.83 -5.37
N THR A 135 -1.63 -1.53 -6.64
CA THR A 135 -1.97 -0.19 -7.13
C THR A 135 -2.85 -0.28 -8.37
N ALA A 136 -3.81 0.61 -8.52
CA ALA A 136 -4.59 0.72 -9.75
C ALA A 136 -3.73 1.02 -10.98
N MET A 137 -2.55 1.63 -10.77
CA MET A 137 -1.59 1.93 -11.85
C MET A 137 -0.93 0.68 -12.44
N SER A 138 -0.99 -0.48 -11.77
CA SER A 138 -0.45 -1.76 -12.29
C SER A 138 -1.31 -2.37 -13.41
N CYS A 139 -2.55 -1.90 -13.57
CA CYS A 139 -3.49 -2.45 -14.56
C CYS A 139 -3.22 -1.98 -16.00
N THR A 140 -2.45 -0.90 -16.18
CA THR A 140 -2.07 -0.33 -17.49
C THR A 140 -3.20 -0.41 -18.54
N PRO A 141 -4.34 0.27 -18.31
CA PRO A 141 -5.50 0.18 -19.19
C PRO A 141 -5.23 0.79 -20.56
N GLU A 142 -5.94 0.33 -21.57
CA GLU A 142 -5.99 1.04 -22.84
C GLU A 142 -6.70 2.38 -22.67
N GLN A 143 -6.38 3.31 -23.54
CA GLN A 143 -7.03 4.61 -23.53
C GLN A 143 -8.56 4.44 -23.62
N ASP A 144 -9.27 5.17 -22.75
CA ASP A 144 -10.75 5.17 -22.69
C ASP A 144 -11.40 3.81 -22.37
N SER A 145 -10.62 2.84 -21.84
CA SER A 145 -11.13 1.54 -21.41
C SER A 145 -11.60 1.51 -19.96
N LEU A 146 -12.53 0.60 -19.66
CA LEU A 146 -12.95 0.29 -18.30
C LEU A 146 -12.10 -0.89 -17.79
N VAL A 147 -11.44 -0.70 -16.66
CA VAL A 147 -10.71 -1.79 -15.98
C VAL A 147 -11.67 -2.48 -15.01
N ALA A 148 -11.98 -3.75 -15.30
CA ALA A 148 -12.79 -4.57 -14.40
C ALA A 148 -11.97 -5.02 -13.17
N GLU A 149 -12.67 -5.31 -12.07
CA GLU A 149 -12.08 -5.99 -10.91
C GLU A 149 -11.88 -7.48 -11.24
N SER A 150 -10.75 -7.80 -11.85
CA SER A 150 -10.39 -9.16 -12.26
C SER A 150 -8.99 -9.54 -11.85
N ALA A 151 -8.69 -10.86 -11.94
CA ALA A 151 -7.34 -11.39 -11.76
C ALA A 151 -6.48 -11.27 -13.04
N GLU A 152 -7.10 -10.93 -14.14
CA GLU A 152 -6.44 -10.84 -15.43
C GLU A 152 -5.54 -9.63 -15.54
N PHE A 153 -4.40 -9.83 -16.18
CA PHE A 153 -3.46 -8.79 -16.53
C PHE A 153 -3.33 -8.76 -18.05
N ARG A 154 -3.19 -7.56 -18.58
CA ARG A 154 -2.85 -7.39 -19.98
C ARG A 154 -1.45 -7.97 -20.24
N GLU A 155 -1.32 -8.91 -21.18
CA GLU A 155 -0.06 -9.61 -21.42
C GLU A 155 1.02 -8.65 -21.84
N ASN A 156 0.99 -7.79 -22.66
CA ASN A 156 2.06 -6.90 -23.12
C ASN A 156 1.92 -5.47 -22.56
N ALA A 157 1.56 -5.37 -21.27
CA ALA A 157 1.39 -4.08 -20.62
C ALA A 157 2.74 -3.36 -20.49
N GLU A 158 2.85 -2.18 -21.08
CA GLU A 158 4.00 -1.31 -20.88
C GLU A 158 3.88 -0.52 -19.57
N HIS A 159 4.88 -0.64 -18.73
CA HIS A 159 4.96 0.11 -17.48
C HIS A 159 5.94 1.26 -17.62
N LEU A 160 5.48 2.48 -17.35
CA LEU A 160 6.30 3.70 -17.42
C LEU A 160 7.38 3.76 -16.34
N VAL A 161 7.18 3.04 -15.23
CA VAL A 161 8.08 3.06 -14.07
C VAL A 161 8.23 1.66 -13.46
N GLU A 162 9.41 1.37 -12.91
CA GLU A 162 9.71 0.08 -12.27
C GLU A 162 8.76 -0.25 -11.12
N TYR A 163 8.28 0.76 -10.40
CA TYR A 163 7.32 0.57 -9.32
C TYR A 163 6.04 -0.14 -9.79
N THR A 164 5.39 0.36 -10.84
CA THR A 164 4.15 -0.26 -11.35
C THR A 164 4.41 -1.63 -11.94
N TYR A 165 5.56 -1.83 -12.58
CA TYR A 165 5.98 -3.12 -13.09
C TYR A 165 6.22 -4.13 -11.96
N SER A 166 6.93 -3.74 -10.90
CA SER A 166 7.13 -4.59 -9.73
C SER A 166 5.81 -5.02 -9.07
N LYS A 167 4.84 -4.09 -8.98
CA LYS A 167 3.51 -4.38 -8.43
C LYS A 167 2.70 -5.34 -9.30
N SER A 168 2.72 -5.18 -10.63
CA SER A 168 2.10 -6.13 -11.55
C SER A 168 2.76 -7.50 -11.48
N THR A 169 4.10 -7.53 -11.44
CA THR A 169 4.88 -8.77 -11.39
C THR A 169 4.58 -9.58 -10.13
N ILE A 170 4.60 -8.96 -8.96
CA ILE A 170 4.35 -9.70 -7.72
C ILE A 170 2.93 -10.24 -7.63
N GLU A 171 1.93 -9.54 -8.15
CA GLU A 171 0.57 -10.05 -8.20
C GLU A 171 0.45 -11.31 -9.05
N LYS A 172 1.14 -11.35 -10.19
CA LYS A 172 1.22 -12.56 -11.05
C LYS A 172 1.95 -13.71 -10.35
N LEU A 173 3.13 -13.42 -9.78
CA LEU A 173 3.95 -14.43 -9.12
C LEU A 173 3.23 -15.06 -7.93
N MET A 174 2.56 -14.28 -7.08
CA MET A 174 1.79 -14.84 -5.96
C MET A 174 0.69 -15.78 -6.43
N ARG A 175 0.01 -15.50 -7.55
CA ARG A 175 -1.03 -16.39 -8.09
C ARG A 175 -0.45 -17.67 -8.71
N GLN A 176 0.72 -17.57 -9.31
CA GLN A 176 1.38 -18.70 -9.98
C GLN A 176 2.10 -19.61 -9.00
N GLU A 177 2.79 -19.05 -8.02
CA GLU A 177 3.71 -19.77 -7.15
C GLU A 177 3.14 -20.06 -5.76
N CYS A 178 2.03 -19.42 -5.40
CA CYS A 178 1.31 -19.63 -4.16
C CYS A 178 -0.19 -19.87 -4.44
N PRO A 179 -0.54 -20.96 -5.13
CA PRO A 179 -1.92 -21.22 -5.56
C PRO A 179 -2.88 -21.45 -4.39
N ASP A 180 -2.41 -21.96 -3.26
CA ASP A 180 -3.21 -22.23 -2.06
C ASP A 180 -3.27 -21.04 -1.09
N LEU A 181 -2.56 -19.95 -1.39
CA LEU A 181 -2.61 -18.74 -0.59
C LEU A 181 -4.02 -18.10 -0.68
N PRO A 182 -4.73 -17.85 0.44
CA PRO A 182 -6.03 -17.18 0.42
C PRO A 182 -5.87 -15.68 0.08
N LEU A 183 -5.40 -15.42 -1.14
CA LEU A 183 -4.96 -14.12 -1.64
C LEU A 183 -6.13 -13.21 -1.97
N LEU A 184 -6.08 -11.99 -1.47
CA LEU A 184 -6.90 -10.85 -1.87
C LEU A 184 -6.00 -9.70 -2.26
N ILE A 185 -6.26 -9.06 -3.40
CA ILE A 185 -5.46 -7.92 -3.87
C ILE A 185 -6.34 -6.67 -3.86
N ALA A 186 -5.88 -5.65 -3.13
CA ALA A 186 -6.46 -4.32 -3.17
C ALA A 186 -5.60 -3.41 -4.05
N ARG A 187 -6.19 -2.80 -5.07
CA ARG A 187 -5.52 -1.88 -6.01
C ARG A 187 -6.03 -0.46 -5.81
N PRO A 188 -5.60 0.24 -4.76
CA PRO A 188 -6.03 1.62 -4.54
C PRO A 188 -5.49 2.53 -5.66
N SER A 189 -6.23 3.61 -5.93
CA SER A 189 -5.75 4.74 -6.70
C SER A 189 -4.73 5.56 -5.88
N ILE A 190 -4.35 6.74 -6.35
CA ILE A 190 -3.43 7.63 -5.63
C ILE A 190 -4.01 7.97 -4.26
N VAL A 191 -3.27 7.61 -3.21
CA VAL A 191 -3.63 7.91 -1.83
C VAL A 191 -3.07 9.28 -1.46
N VAL A 192 -3.96 10.21 -1.16
CA VAL A 192 -3.61 11.63 -0.93
C VAL A 192 -3.60 12.01 0.55
N GLY A 193 -4.35 11.31 1.40
CA GLY A 193 -4.39 11.61 2.82
C GLY A 193 -5.53 10.88 3.57
N HIS A 194 -5.56 11.08 4.88
CA HIS A 194 -6.59 10.54 5.77
C HIS A 194 -7.76 11.52 5.88
N THR A 195 -8.98 11.04 5.63
CA THR A 195 -10.18 11.89 5.54
C THR A 195 -10.60 12.57 6.85
N ARG A 196 -10.21 12.01 8.01
CA ARG A 196 -10.58 12.54 9.34
C ARG A 196 -9.42 13.23 10.04
N HIS A 197 -8.19 12.77 9.86
CA HIS A 197 -7.04 13.24 10.64
C HIS A 197 -6.16 14.24 9.89
N GLY A 198 -6.39 14.43 8.59
CA GLY A 198 -5.61 15.37 7.78
C GLY A 198 -4.15 14.96 7.56
N CYS A 199 -3.69 13.85 8.12
CA CYS A 199 -2.34 13.35 7.86
C CYS A 199 -2.22 12.81 6.42
N THR A 200 -1.03 12.96 5.86
CA THR A 200 -0.74 12.64 4.45
C THR A 200 0.44 11.67 4.36
N PRO A 201 0.53 10.89 3.27
CA PRO A 201 1.74 10.12 2.99
C PRO A 201 2.96 11.05 2.87
N SER A 202 4.11 10.61 3.38
CA SER A 202 5.36 11.37 3.30
C SER A 202 5.87 11.56 1.86
N SER A 203 5.48 10.64 0.96
CA SER A 203 5.80 10.72 -0.47
C SER A 203 4.53 10.38 -1.25
N SER A 204 3.84 11.37 -1.77
CA SER A 204 2.70 11.17 -2.66
C SER A 204 3.02 11.77 -4.01
N ILE A 205 2.81 11.01 -5.08
CA ILE A 205 2.90 11.49 -6.47
C ILE A 205 1.95 12.68 -6.71
N PHE A 206 0.88 12.78 -5.91
CA PHE A 206 -0.02 13.92 -5.94
C PHE A 206 0.72 15.25 -5.77
N TRP A 207 1.69 15.32 -4.84
CA TRP A 207 2.51 16.52 -4.64
C TRP A 207 3.40 16.83 -5.83
N VAL A 208 3.93 15.81 -6.51
CA VAL A 208 4.73 16.01 -7.73
C VAL A 208 3.89 16.67 -8.82
N PHE A 209 2.66 16.22 -9.01
CA PHE A 209 1.74 16.84 -9.98
C PHE A 209 1.25 18.22 -9.54
N SER A 210 1.07 18.46 -8.24
CA SER A 210 0.58 19.74 -7.73
C SER A 210 1.65 20.82 -7.72
N MET A 211 2.93 20.46 -7.63
CA MET A 211 4.07 21.38 -7.62
C MET A 211 4.67 21.64 -9.02
N GLY A 212 4.08 21.07 -10.08
CA GLY A 212 4.46 21.39 -11.46
C GLY A 212 4.17 22.86 -11.84
N PRO A 213 4.68 23.34 -12.97
CA PRO A 213 4.57 24.76 -13.39
C PRO A 213 3.12 25.27 -13.48
N ASP A 214 2.12 24.40 -13.50
CA ASP A 214 0.69 24.73 -13.45
C ASP A 214 0.04 24.54 -12.06
N ALA A 215 0.83 24.43 -11.01
CA ALA A 215 0.37 24.13 -9.63
C ALA A 215 -0.65 25.11 -9.04
N ALA A 216 -0.79 26.33 -9.61
CA ALA A 216 -1.77 27.32 -9.19
C ALA A 216 -3.24 26.94 -9.43
N LYS A 217 -3.51 25.73 -9.95
CA LYS A 217 -4.86 25.27 -10.31
C LYS A 217 -5.26 23.96 -9.61
N VAL A 218 -4.77 23.71 -8.40
CA VAL A 218 -5.23 22.57 -7.59
C VAL A 218 -6.65 22.82 -7.09
N TYR A 219 -7.61 22.08 -7.61
CA TYR A 219 -8.98 22.08 -7.09
C TYR A 219 -9.11 21.05 -5.97
N VAL A 220 -9.44 21.53 -4.79
CA VAL A 220 -9.86 20.67 -3.68
C VAL A 220 -11.30 20.24 -3.92
N PHE A 221 -11.51 18.94 -4.15
CA PHE A 221 -12.86 18.39 -4.25
C PHE A 221 -13.35 18.01 -2.85
N ASN A 222 -14.23 18.80 -2.28
CA ASN A 222 -15.07 18.44 -1.15
C ASN A 222 -16.37 17.81 -1.70
N GLY A 223 -16.40 16.49 -1.85
CA GLY A 223 -17.58 15.76 -2.29
C GLY A 223 -17.25 14.32 -2.67
N ARG A 224 -18.22 13.42 -2.57
CA ARG A 224 -18.08 12.04 -3.05
C ARG A 224 -17.71 12.07 -4.53
N PRO A 225 -16.61 11.43 -4.97
CA PRO A 225 -16.28 11.42 -6.38
C PRO A 225 -17.33 10.62 -7.14
N ASP A 226 -18.09 11.30 -7.98
CA ASP A 226 -18.81 10.62 -9.05
C ASP A 226 -17.75 10.08 -10.02
N ARG A 227 -17.67 8.76 -10.13
CA ARG A 227 -16.68 8.05 -10.98
C ARG A 227 -16.70 8.49 -12.44
N ARG A 228 -17.77 9.20 -12.87
CA ARG A 228 -17.94 9.71 -14.25
C ARG A 228 -17.31 11.09 -14.49
N SER A 229 -17.03 11.87 -13.44
CA SER A 229 -16.61 13.27 -13.60
C SER A 229 -15.11 13.48 -13.76
N ALA A 230 -14.25 12.60 -13.18
CA ALA A 230 -12.81 12.77 -13.22
C ALA A 230 -12.22 12.66 -14.65
N GLY A 231 -12.65 11.67 -15.43
CA GLY A 231 -12.19 11.50 -16.83
C GLY A 231 -12.68 12.61 -17.77
N GLY A 232 -13.91 13.11 -17.56
CA GLY A 232 -14.49 14.20 -18.38
C GLY A 232 -13.84 15.56 -18.16
N LEU A 233 -13.36 15.83 -16.93
CA LEU A 233 -12.73 17.12 -16.61
C LEU A 233 -11.31 17.23 -17.18
N LEU A 234 -10.54 16.16 -17.13
CA LEU A 234 -9.20 16.11 -17.75
C LEU A 234 -9.29 16.24 -19.28
N ARG A 235 -10.29 15.62 -19.91
CA ARG A 235 -10.50 15.69 -21.34
C ARG A 235 -10.89 17.11 -21.83
N ARG A 236 -11.79 17.81 -21.13
CA ARG A 236 -12.19 19.17 -21.48
C ARG A 236 -11.03 20.18 -21.38
N ARG A 237 -10.04 19.93 -20.50
CA ARG A 237 -8.88 20.81 -20.33
C ARG A 237 -7.81 20.60 -21.39
N ALA A 238 -7.54 19.36 -21.78
CA ALA A 238 -6.61 19.08 -22.90
C ALA A 238 -7.12 19.69 -24.21
N VAL A 239 -8.42 19.61 -24.47
CA VAL A 239 -9.03 20.20 -25.66
C VAL A 239 -9.01 21.73 -25.62
N ASN A 240 -9.23 22.37 -24.46
CA ASN A 240 -9.20 23.83 -24.35
C ASN A 240 -7.77 24.40 -24.42
N ALA A 241 -6.77 23.71 -23.87
CA ALA A 241 -5.36 24.09 -24.01
C ALA A 241 -4.89 24.03 -25.48
N ALA A 242 -5.28 22.96 -26.20
CA ALA A 242 -5.00 22.82 -27.64
C ALA A 242 -5.71 23.84 -28.51
N ARG A 243 -6.91 24.33 -28.13
CA ARG A 243 -7.63 25.41 -28.84
C ARG A 243 -7.02 26.76 -28.57
N GLN A 244 -6.53 27.06 -27.37
CA GLN A 244 -5.86 28.34 -27.07
C GLN A 244 -4.52 28.49 -27.79
N GLN A 245 -3.76 27.41 -27.97
CA GLN A 245 -2.51 27.43 -28.75
C GLN A 245 -2.75 27.63 -30.27
N ARG A 246 -3.90 27.25 -30.81
CA ARG A 246 -4.25 27.52 -32.23
C ARG A 246 -4.86 28.88 -32.49
N ALA A 247 -5.27 29.60 -31.45
CA ALA A 247 -5.82 30.93 -31.57
C ALA A 247 -4.80 32.08 -31.37
N SER A 248 -3.55 31.72 -30.97
CA SER A 248 -2.43 32.65 -30.73
C SER A 248 -1.26 32.47 -31.69
N GLY A 249 -1.49 31.80 -32.83
CA GLY A 249 -0.49 31.61 -33.91
C GLY A 249 -0.96 32.23 -35.25
#